data_23ee298793aa3e805f39ed166fd2f1a9
#
_entry.id   23ee298793aa3e805f39ed166fd2f1a9
#
_cell.length_a   1.000
_cell.length_b   1.000
_cell.length_c   1.000
_cell.angle_alpha   90.00
_cell.angle_beta   90.00
_cell.angle_gamma   90.00
#
_symmetry.space_group_name_H-M   'P 1'
#
loop_
_entity.id
_entity.type
_entity.pdbx_description
1 polymer ?
#
loop_
_entity_poly.entity_id
_entity_poly.type
_entity_poly.pdbx_seq_one_letter_code
_entity_poly.pdbx_strand_id
1 'polypeptide(L)'
;MNDYVLHGYGESVASNVVRIALSEKKISYHYNLVYLESKGDHLKDDYKKLNPKTLIPTLVINGKPTPESIDIMKFIDNEHPRQGASLFPVNKDEEFDQLLDYLFLDDTKELGETFGTTGGGISVPVLGKLLSKRSFFAVLWDYLKNHGTSKRKPIFVMVRLFSGPPPGLYKKMMSFLAKHLVYTENYLNHGKKYIYGDEYTAADCLLTPLLHRVNEMRFHGVFDGVEFPNLSKYWDTI
;
A
#
# COMPACT_ATOMS: atom_id res chain seq x y z
N MET A 1 -17.16 -19.14 13.45
CA MET A 1 -16.74 -18.34 12.27
C MET A 1 -16.01 -17.15 12.85
N ASN A 2 -14.81 -16.83 12.38
CA ASN A 2 -14.08 -15.67 12.89
C ASN A 2 -14.80 -14.38 12.46
N ASP A 3 -14.82 -13.40 13.36
CA ASP A 3 -15.30 -12.05 13.07
C ASP A 3 -14.12 -11.20 12.61
N TYR A 4 -14.17 -10.73 11.36
CA TYR A 4 -13.13 -9.92 10.72
C TYR A 4 -13.64 -8.49 10.50
N VAL A 5 -12.98 -7.52 11.11
CA VAL A 5 -13.25 -6.09 10.92
C VAL A 5 -12.01 -5.40 10.38
N LEU A 6 -12.03 -5.00 9.12
CA LEU A 6 -10.92 -4.27 8.49
C LEU A 6 -11.10 -2.77 8.67
N HIS A 7 -10.21 -2.15 9.42
CA HIS A 7 -10.07 -0.71 9.52
C HIS A 7 -9.12 -0.22 8.43
N GLY A 8 -9.62 0.52 7.47
CA GLY A 8 -8.84 0.95 6.32
C GLY A 8 -9.40 2.18 5.62
N TYR A 9 -8.75 2.59 4.55
CA TYR A 9 -9.15 3.72 3.70
C TYR A 9 -8.98 3.36 2.23
N GLY A 10 -9.98 3.65 1.39
CA GLY A 10 -10.00 3.26 -0.02
C GLY A 10 -8.82 3.79 -0.84
N GLU A 11 -8.34 5.00 -0.51
CA GLU A 11 -7.18 5.62 -1.17
C GLU A 11 -5.83 5.10 -0.66
N SER A 12 -5.82 4.22 0.35
CA SER A 12 -4.59 3.66 0.90
C SER A 12 -4.15 2.42 0.14
N VAL A 13 -2.97 2.46 -0.47
CA VAL A 13 -2.33 1.31 -1.12
C VAL A 13 -2.27 0.11 -0.17
N ALA A 14 -1.78 0.30 1.06
CA ALA A 14 -1.67 -0.77 2.04
C ALA A 14 -3.03 -1.36 2.47
N SER A 15 -4.10 -0.53 2.55
CA SER A 15 -5.45 -1.04 2.82
C SER A 15 -5.98 -1.88 1.66
N ASN A 16 -5.67 -1.49 0.42
CA ASN A 16 -6.08 -2.24 -0.75
C ASN A 16 -5.34 -3.58 -0.88
N VAL A 17 -4.07 -3.66 -0.45
CA VAL A 17 -3.34 -4.94 -0.32
C VAL A 17 -4.15 -5.94 0.51
N VAL A 18 -4.61 -5.54 1.70
CA VAL A 18 -5.38 -6.44 2.59
C VAL A 18 -6.77 -6.76 2.03
N ARG A 19 -7.42 -5.79 1.38
CA ARG A 19 -8.72 -6.03 0.73
C ARG A 19 -8.62 -7.07 -0.38
N ILE A 20 -7.58 -6.98 -1.22
CA ILE A 20 -7.30 -7.95 -2.27
C ILE A 20 -7.01 -9.32 -1.63
N ALA A 21 -6.14 -9.39 -0.63
CA ALA A 21 -5.81 -10.63 0.03
C ALA A 21 -7.03 -11.33 0.65
N LEU A 22 -7.92 -10.58 1.31
CA LEU A 22 -9.17 -11.11 1.85
C LEU A 22 -10.11 -11.60 0.75
N SER A 23 -10.15 -10.89 -0.40
CA SER A 23 -10.93 -11.31 -1.57
C SER A 23 -10.38 -12.60 -2.17
N GLU A 24 -9.08 -12.72 -2.40
CA GLU A 24 -8.41 -13.91 -2.92
C GLU A 24 -8.59 -15.12 -2.01
N LYS A 25 -8.62 -14.91 -0.71
CA LYS A 25 -8.95 -15.93 0.30
C LYS A 25 -10.45 -16.17 0.45
N LYS A 26 -11.32 -15.43 -0.27
CA LYS A 26 -12.78 -15.52 -0.17
C LYS A 26 -13.29 -15.35 1.27
N ILE A 27 -12.67 -14.46 2.03
CA ILE A 27 -13.01 -14.16 3.42
C ILE A 27 -13.94 -12.95 3.45
N SER A 28 -15.13 -13.12 4.05
CA SER A 28 -16.05 -12.02 4.33
C SER A 28 -15.58 -11.23 5.55
N TYR A 29 -15.70 -9.90 5.50
CA TYR A 29 -15.30 -9.01 6.58
C TYR A 29 -16.19 -7.77 6.63
N HIS A 30 -16.25 -7.12 7.79
CA HIS A 30 -16.81 -5.78 7.93
C HIS A 30 -15.73 -4.73 7.62
N TYR A 31 -16.07 -3.75 6.79
CA TYR A 31 -15.15 -2.66 6.45
C TYR A 31 -15.47 -1.42 7.27
N ASN A 32 -14.55 -1.01 8.13
CA ASN A 32 -14.64 0.20 8.92
C ASN A 32 -13.75 1.29 8.32
N LEU A 33 -14.39 2.35 7.80
CA LEU A 33 -13.71 3.42 7.08
C LEU A 33 -12.98 4.36 8.05
N VAL A 34 -11.67 4.50 7.88
CA VAL A 34 -10.79 5.39 8.66
C VAL A 34 -10.29 6.49 7.74
N TYR A 35 -10.89 7.67 7.82
CA TYR A 35 -10.44 8.82 7.02
C TYR A 35 -9.08 9.32 7.49
N LEU A 36 -8.10 9.29 6.58
CA LEU A 36 -6.74 9.75 6.86
C LEU A 36 -6.64 11.29 6.83
N GLU A 37 -6.19 11.81 5.70
CA GLU A 37 -5.80 13.21 5.54
C GLU A 37 -6.98 14.16 5.68
N SER A 38 -8.17 13.77 5.25
CA SER A 38 -9.36 14.64 5.26
C SER A 38 -9.92 14.89 6.67
N LYS A 39 -9.81 13.90 7.59
CA LYS A 39 -10.36 13.99 8.96
C LYS A 39 -9.34 13.67 10.06
N GLY A 40 -8.25 12.93 9.73
CA GLY A 40 -7.25 12.49 10.70
C GLY A 40 -7.78 11.46 11.70
N ASP A 41 -8.73 10.58 11.27
CA ASP A 41 -9.34 9.60 12.17
C ASP A 41 -8.31 8.62 12.75
N HIS A 42 -7.28 8.25 11.96
CA HIS A 42 -6.16 7.41 12.38
C HIS A 42 -5.32 8.04 13.52
N LEU A 43 -5.44 9.34 13.74
CA LEU A 43 -4.70 10.09 14.76
C LEU A 43 -5.51 10.25 16.06
N LYS A 44 -6.76 9.79 16.09
CA LYS A 44 -7.63 9.85 17.26
C LYS A 44 -7.31 8.73 18.26
N ASP A 45 -7.59 8.99 19.54
CA ASP A 45 -7.26 8.08 20.63
C ASP A 45 -7.95 6.70 20.49
N ASP A 46 -9.16 6.66 19.92
CA ASP A 46 -9.86 5.38 19.71
C ASP A 46 -9.16 4.51 18.68
N TYR A 47 -8.64 5.10 17.60
CA TYR A 47 -7.86 4.32 16.63
C TYR A 47 -6.47 3.95 17.16
N LYS A 48 -5.84 4.82 17.96
CA LYS A 48 -4.54 4.54 18.59
C LYS A 48 -4.57 3.32 19.51
N LYS A 49 -5.71 3.03 20.14
CA LYS A 49 -5.90 1.80 20.93
C LYS A 49 -5.82 0.53 20.08
N LEU A 50 -6.25 0.62 18.82
CA LEU A 50 -6.17 -0.49 17.84
C LEU A 50 -4.78 -0.58 17.22
N ASN A 51 -4.20 0.57 16.85
CA ASN A 51 -2.88 0.62 16.25
C ASN A 51 -2.08 1.83 16.80
N PRO A 52 -1.18 1.59 17.77
CA PRO A 52 -0.36 2.66 18.36
C PRO A 52 0.57 3.37 17.36
N LYS A 53 0.91 2.73 16.23
CA LYS A 53 1.66 3.35 15.14
C LYS A 53 0.83 4.39 14.36
N THR A 54 -0.51 4.42 14.55
CA THR A 54 -1.44 5.29 13.81
C THR A 54 -1.41 5.08 12.29
N LEU A 55 -1.07 3.87 11.85
CA LEU A 55 -1.05 3.46 10.46
C LEU A 55 -2.30 2.63 10.12
N ILE A 56 -2.65 2.56 8.86
CA ILE A 56 -3.65 1.66 8.30
C ILE A 56 -3.00 0.76 7.24
N PRO A 57 -3.54 -0.44 7.02
CA PRO A 57 -4.72 -1.05 7.62
C PRO A 57 -4.48 -1.62 9.01
N THR A 58 -5.58 -1.92 9.73
CA THR A 58 -5.58 -2.79 10.90
C THR A 58 -6.75 -3.77 10.76
N LEU A 59 -6.49 -5.07 10.77
CA LEU A 59 -7.52 -6.10 10.82
C LEU A 59 -7.78 -6.50 12.27
N VAL A 60 -9.00 -6.34 12.73
CA VAL A 60 -9.43 -6.84 14.05
C VAL A 60 -10.05 -8.21 13.86
N ILE A 61 -9.51 -9.21 14.56
CA ILE A 61 -9.88 -10.61 14.44
C ILE A 61 -10.38 -11.05 15.81
N ASN A 62 -11.67 -11.34 15.93
CA ASN A 62 -12.28 -11.70 17.21
C ASN A 62 -11.91 -10.71 18.34
N GLY A 63 -11.93 -9.42 18.05
CA GLY A 63 -11.58 -8.36 18.99
C GLY A 63 -10.08 -8.08 19.18
N LYS A 64 -9.18 -8.85 18.54
CA LYS A 64 -7.73 -8.63 18.62
C LYS A 64 -7.21 -7.91 17.37
N PRO A 65 -6.58 -6.73 17.49
CA PRO A 65 -6.04 -6.00 16.37
C PRO A 65 -4.75 -6.62 15.84
N THR A 66 -4.66 -6.76 14.53
CA THR A 66 -3.46 -7.17 13.78
C THR A 66 -3.13 -6.02 12.83
N PRO A 67 -2.11 -5.21 13.11
CA PRO A 67 -1.59 -4.20 12.20
C PRO A 67 -0.67 -4.85 11.16
N GLU A 68 -0.20 -4.06 10.19
CA GLU A 68 0.72 -4.41 9.11
C GLU A 68 0.13 -5.38 8.08
N SER A 69 0.13 -4.95 6.82
CA SER A 69 -0.54 -5.71 5.74
C SER A 69 0.09 -7.09 5.50
N ILE A 70 1.41 -7.23 5.63
CA ILE A 70 2.09 -8.54 5.47
C ILE A 70 1.71 -9.49 6.61
N ASP A 71 1.65 -9.02 7.85
CA ASP A 71 1.28 -9.86 8.99
C ASP A 71 -0.18 -10.30 8.90
N ILE A 72 -1.05 -9.40 8.42
CA ILE A 72 -2.44 -9.72 8.13
C ILE A 72 -2.52 -10.81 7.06
N MET A 73 -1.80 -10.66 5.93
CA MET A 73 -1.79 -11.66 4.86
C MET A 73 -1.30 -13.02 5.35
N LYS A 74 -0.18 -13.06 6.11
CA LYS A 74 0.33 -14.30 6.71
C LYS A 74 -0.69 -14.95 7.63
N PHE A 75 -1.35 -14.14 8.47
CA PHE A 75 -2.36 -14.65 9.39
C PHE A 75 -3.53 -15.30 8.63
N ILE A 76 -4.14 -14.59 7.68
CA ILE A 76 -5.30 -15.11 6.95
C ILE A 76 -4.96 -16.32 6.08
N ASP A 77 -3.76 -16.39 5.53
CA ASP A 77 -3.30 -17.52 4.74
C ASP A 77 -3.11 -18.77 5.60
N ASN A 78 -2.51 -18.63 6.79
CA ASN A 78 -2.32 -19.70 7.76
C ASN A 78 -3.64 -20.20 8.35
N GLU A 79 -4.60 -19.32 8.66
CA GLU A 79 -5.91 -19.71 9.18
C GLU A 79 -6.81 -20.39 8.13
N HIS A 80 -6.59 -20.07 6.85
CA HIS A 80 -7.38 -20.56 5.73
C HIS A 80 -6.53 -21.21 4.62
N PRO A 81 -5.71 -22.24 4.92
CA PRO A 81 -4.71 -22.77 3.99
C PRO A 81 -5.30 -23.43 2.74
N ARG A 82 -6.58 -23.85 2.81
CA ARG A 82 -7.30 -24.52 1.71
C ARG A 82 -8.37 -23.65 1.07
N GLN A 83 -8.45 -22.39 1.43
CA GLN A 83 -9.50 -21.47 0.94
C GLN A 83 -8.87 -20.39 0.05
N GLY A 84 -9.33 -20.33 -1.21
CA GLY A 84 -8.83 -19.35 -2.18
C GLY A 84 -7.37 -19.56 -2.58
N ALA A 85 -6.70 -18.48 -2.95
CA ALA A 85 -5.28 -18.51 -3.35
C ALA A 85 -4.35 -18.84 -2.17
N SER A 86 -3.24 -19.52 -2.45
CA SER A 86 -2.13 -19.69 -1.50
C SER A 86 -1.24 -18.47 -1.58
N LEU A 87 -1.38 -17.55 -0.63
CA LEU A 87 -0.67 -16.27 -0.68
C LEU A 87 0.82 -16.43 -0.42
N PHE A 88 1.20 -17.40 0.41
CA PHE A 88 2.59 -17.71 0.72
C PHE A 88 2.89 -19.15 0.32
N PRO A 89 3.46 -19.40 -0.87
CA PRO A 89 3.76 -20.75 -1.36
C PRO A 89 4.64 -21.53 -0.38
N VAL A 90 4.33 -22.81 -0.21
CA VAL A 90 5.10 -23.69 0.70
C VAL A 90 6.58 -23.79 0.31
N ASN A 91 6.85 -23.81 -1.01
CA ASN A 91 8.19 -23.89 -1.57
C ASN A 91 8.76 -22.54 -1.98
N LYS A 92 8.39 -21.47 -1.25
CA LYS A 92 8.94 -20.15 -1.49
C LYS A 92 10.45 -20.14 -1.22
N ASP A 93 11.17 -19.44 -2.05
CA ASP A 93 12.60 -19.22 -1.95
C ASP A 93 12.94 -17.80 -1.46
N GLU A 94 14.22 -17.51 -1.38
CA GLU A 94 14.72 -16.18 -0.98
C GLU A 94 14.28 -15.08 -1.95
N GLU A 95 14.12 -15.40 -3.24
CA GLU A 95 13.63 -14.48 -4.26
C GLU A 95 12.22 -13.98 -3.94
N PHE A 96 11.34 -14.86 -3.47
CA PHE A 96 9.99 -14.46 -3.04
C PHE A 96 10.03 -13.46 -1.87
N ASP A 97 10.85 -13.72 -0.85
CA ASP A 97 10.96 -12.84 0.31
C ASP A 97 11.58 -11.47 -0.09
N GLN A 98 12.56 -11.45 -1.01
CA GLN A 98 13.14 -10.21 -1.57
C GLN A 98 12.10 -9.45 -2.40
N LEU A 99 11.26 -10.13 -3.17
CA LEU A 99 10.19 -9.52 -3.94
C LEU A 99 9.13 -8.86 -3.04
N LEU A 100 8.73 -9.55 -1.96
CA LEU A 100 7.81 -8.97 -0.98
C LEU A 100 8.41 -7.71 -0.34
N ASP A 101 9.69 -7.76 0.07
CA ASP A 101 10.39 -6.64 0.66
C ASP A 101 10.51 -5.43 -0.31
N TYR A 102 10.68 -5.70 -1.59
CA TYR A 102 10.71 -4.67 -2.64
C TYR A 102 9.33 -4.04 -2.90
N LEU A 103 8.25 -4.80 -2.79
CA LEU A 103 6.90 -4.32 -3.07
C LEU A 103 6.20 -3.75 -1.82
N PHE A 104 6.65 -4.11 -0.62
CA PHE A 104 6.05 -3.66 0.62
C PHE A 104 6.33 -2.19 0.92
N LEU A 105 5.32 -1.48 1.41
CA LEU A 105 5.45 -0.10 1.84
C LEU A 105 6.01 -0.06 3.27
N ASP A 106 7.31 -0.24 3.39
CA ASP A 106 8.04 -0.19 4.65
C ASP A 106 8.31 1.26 5.07
N ASP A 107 7.88 1.65 6.27
CA ASP A 107 8.07 3.00 6.81
C ASP A 107 9.46 3.22 7.43
N THR A 108 10.27 2.17 7.54
CA THR A 108 11.67 2.22 7.98
C THR A 108 12.64 2.54 6.83
N LYS A 109 12.24 2.26 5.58
CA LYS A 109 13.03 2.53 4.37
C LYS A 109 12.89 3.96 3.87
N GLU A 110 13.88 4.41 3.11
CA GLU A 110 13.86 5.73 2.49
C GLU A 110 12.79 5.81 1.39
N LEU A 111 12.21 7.01 1.22
CA LEU A 111 11.22 7.25 0.19
C LEU A 111 11.84 7.10 -1.20
N GLY A 112 11.32 6.18 -2.01
CA GLY A 112 11.83 5.87 -3.35
C GLY A 112 12.89 4.77 -3.40
N GLU A 113 13.24 4.18 -2.27
CA GLU A 113 14.20 3.07 -2.20
C GLU A 113 13.62 1.79 -2.83
N THR A 114 12.35 1.53 -2.60
CA THR A 114 11.60 0.39 -3.14
C THR A 114 10.37 0.84 -3.90
N PHE A 115 9.76 -0.06 -4.69
CA PHE A 115 8.50 0.27 -5.36
C PHE A 115 7.40 0.57 -4.34
N GLY A 116 7.31 -0.20 -3.25
CA GLY A 116 6.37 0.06 -2.16
C GLY A 116 6.50 1.47 -1.60
N THR A 117 7.72 1.93 -1.29
CA THR A 117 7.95 3.29 -0.76
C THR A 117 7.71 4.37 -1.82
N THR A 118 7.94 4.07 -3.11
CA THR A 118 7.63 4.98 -4.23
C THR A 118 6.13 5.19 -4.39
N GLY A 119 5.32 4.14 -4.22
CA GLY A 119 3.85 4.21 -4.27
C GLY A 119 3.26 5.24 -3.31
N GLY A 120 3.83 5.36 -2.10
CA GLY A 120 3.49 6.43 -1.16
C GLY A 120 3.86 7.82 -1.69
N GLY A 121 5.03 7.94 -2.32
CA GLY A 121 5.55 9.21 -2.86
C GLY A 121 4.74 9.77 -4.03
N ILE A 122 4.37 8.93 -4.98
CA ILE A 122 3.55 9.36 -6.14
C ILE A 122 2.13 9.78 -5.75
N SER A 123 1.65 9.37 -4.57
CA SER A 123 0.34 9.76 -4.04
C SER A 123 0.31 11.20 -3.46
N VAL A 124 1.44 11.86 -3.31
CA VAL A 124 1.56 13.19 -2.66
C VAL A 124 0.64 14.25 -3.26
N PRO A 125 0.39 14.35 -4.57
CA PRO A 125 -0.58 15.32 -5.11
C PRO A 125 -1.99 15.11 -4.58
N VAL A 126 -2.45 13.86 -4.47
CA VAL A 126 -3.77 13.51 -3.92
C VAL A 126 -3.82 13.85 -2.42
N LEU A 127 -2.78 13.49 -1.67
CA LEU A 127 -2.65 13.80 -0.25
C LEU A 127 -2.69 15.32 0.01
N GLY A 128 -2.00 16.11 -0.81
CA GLY A 128 -2.01 17.57 -0.73
C GLY A 128 -3.40 18.16 -0.88
N LYS A 129 -4.16 17.67 -1.86
CA LYS A 129 -5.55 18.08 -2.08
C LYS A 129 -6.46 17.70 -0.91
N LEU A 130 -6.27 16.54 -0.29
CA LEU A 130 -7.05 16.11 0.86
C LEU A 130 -6.69 16.91 2.12
N LEU A 131 -5.40 17.11 2.39
CA LEU A 131 -4.92 17.89 3.52
C LEU A 131 -5.30 19.38 3.43
N SER A 132 -5.38 19.94 2.20
CA SER A 132 -5.77 21.35 2.01
C SER A 132 -7.20 21.66 2.50
N LYS A 133 -8.05 20.64 2.63
CA LYS A 133 -9.41 20.78 3.20
C LYS A 133 -9.39 21.03 4.72
N ARG A 134 -8.26 20.87 5.40
CA ARG A 134 -8.10 21.06 6.84
C ARG A 134 -7.30 22.32 7.12
N SER A 135 -7.58 22.96 8.27
CA SER A 135 -6.75 24.07 8.76
C SER A 135 -5.29 23.63 8.93
N PHE A 136 -4.34 24.48 8.52
CA PHE A 136 -2.91 24.23 8.72
C PHE A 136 -2.58 23.95 10.19
N PHE A 137 -3.11 24.76 11.10
CA PHE A 137 -2.87 24.60 12.54
C PHE A 137 -3.45 23.28 13.08
N ALA A 138 -4.60 22.82 12.57
CA ALA A 138 -5.16 21.54 12.95
C ALA A 138 -4.26 20.37 12.48
N VAL A 139 -3.76 20.42 11.25
CA VAL A 139 -2.83 19.40 10.74
C VAL A 139 -1.53 19.42 11.53
N LEU A 140 -0.94 20.60 11.74
CA LEU A 140 0.30 20.76 12.52
C LEU A 140 0.15 20.20 13.93
N TRP A 141 -0.95 20.55 14.62
CA TRP A 141 -1.24 20.08 15.97
C TRP A 141 -1.38 18.57 16.03
N ASP A 142 -2.18 18.00 15.13
CA ASP A 142 -2.39 16.55 15.07
C ASP A 142 -1.08 15.78 14.86
N TYR A 143 -0.25 16.24 13.95
CA TYR A 143 1.03 15.57 13.68
C TYR A 143 2.10 15.83 14.75
N LEU A 144 2.11 16.98 15.43
CA LEU A 144 2.98 17.25 16.57
C LEU A 144 2.57 16.43 17.80
N LYS A 145 1.26 16.37 18.10
CA LYS A 145 0.73 15.61 19.25
C LYS A 145 0.93 14.11 19.09
N ASN A 146 0.92 13.61 17.86
CA ASN A 146 1.10 12.21 17.58
C ASN A 146 2.58 11.87 17.47
N HIS A 147 3.17 11.47 18.59
CA HIS A 147 4.55 11.00 18.69
C HIS A 147 4.80 9.59 18.11
N GLY A 148 3.91 9.05 17.26
CA GLY A 148 4.16 7.78 16.57
C GLY A 148 5.48 7.83 15.78
N THR A 149 6.03 6.68 15.49
CA THR A 149 7.41 6.47 15.03
C THR A 149 7.68 6.83 13.56
N SER A 150 6.67 7.16 12.77
CA SER A 150 6.87 7.40 11.34
C SER A 150 7.76 8.62 11.06
N LYS A 151 8.90 8.39 10.44
CA LYS A 151 9.84 9.41 9.94
C LYS A 151 9.20 10.33 8.87
N ARG A 152 8.04 9.95 8.34
CA ARG A 152 7.36 10.65 7.24
C ARG A 152 6.47 11.81 7.69
N LYS A 153 6.27 12.01 9.00
CA LYS A 153 5.42 13.09 9.53
C LYS A 153 5.75 14.49 9.01
N PRO A 154 7.03 14.91 8.93
CA PRO A 154 7.36 16.21 8.40
C PRO A 154 6.86 16.41 6.97
N ILE A 155 6.81 15.35 6.18
CA ILE A 155 6.32 15.37 4.80
C ILE A 155 4.85 15.81 4.76
N PHE A 156 3.99 15.29 5.64
CA PHE A 156 2.58 15.65 5.67
C PHE A 156 2.37 17.13 6.01
N VAL A 157 3.15 17.67 6.95
CA VAL A 157 3.10 19.10 7.30
C VAL A 157 3.58 19.95 6.11
N MET A 158 4.66 19.56 5.44
CA MET A 158 5.15 20.24 4.23
C MET A 158 4.13 20.16 3.09
N VAL A 159 3.57 18.97 2.84
CA VAL A 159 2.53 18.76 1.82
C VAL A 159 1.32 19.66 2.10
N ARG A 160 0.93 19.82 3.37
CA ARG A 160 -0.16 20.74 3.75
C ARG A 160 0.25 22.21 3.52
N LEU A 161 1.47 22.58 3.86
CA LEU A 161 1.97 23.95 3.68
C LEU A 161 1.96 24.38 2.22
N PHE A 162 2.44 23.50 1.32
CA PHE A 162 2.48 23.76 -0.12
C PHE A 162 1.18 23.45 -0.85
N SER A 163 0.18 22.87 -0.15
CA SER A 163 -1.06 22.33 -0.76
C SER A 163 -0.80 21.32 -1.88
N GLY A 164 0.34 20.62 -1.79
CA GLY A 164 0.81 19.66 -2.78
C GLY A 164 2.24 19.19 -2.49
N PRO A 165 2.88 18.52 -3.46
CA PRO A 165 4.25 18.07 -3.29
C PRO A 165 5.21 19.26 -3.08
N PRO A 166 6.14 19.17 -2.11
CA PRO A 166 7.22 20.13 -1.99
C PRO A 166 8.02 20.23 -3.28
N PRO A 167 8.57 21.43 -3.60
CA PRO A 167 9.38 21.62 -4.81
C PRO A 167 10.51 20.59 -4.91
N GLY A 168 10.66 19.99 -6.09
CA GLY A 168 11.70 18.98 -6.36
C GLY A 168 11.36 17.56 -5.87
N LEU A 169 10.54 17.37 -4.82
CA LEU A 169 10.17 16.03 -4.32
C LEU A 169 9.43 15.23 -5.39
N TYR A 170 8.45 15.83 -6.03
CA TYR A 170 7.65 15.12 -7.05
C TYR A 170 8.51 14.67 -8.22
N LYS A 171 9.42 15.55 -8.73
CA LYS A 171 10.35 15.17 -9.80
C LYS A 171 11.25 14.00 -9.39
N LYS A 172 11.73 13.99 -8.15
CA LYS A 172 12.52 12.89 -7.60
C LYS A 172 11.70 11.60 -7.55
N MET A 173 10.43 11.66 -7.10
CA MET A 173 9.54 10.50 -7.08
C MET A 173 9.26 9.95 -8.47
N MET A 174 9.09 10.82 -9.48
CA MET A 174 8.91 10.39 -10.87
C MET A 174 10.15 9.66 -11.42
N SER A 175 11.34 10.10 -11.08
CA SER A 175 12.56 9.41 -11.51
C SER A 175 12.71 8.04 -10.82
N PHE A 176 12.25 7.89 -9.57
CA PHE A 176 12.21 6.59 -8.90
C PHE A 176 11.14 5.69 -9.51
N LEU A 177 9.94 6.23 -9.77
CA LEU A 177 8.89 5.47 -10.43
C LEU A 177 9.36 4.89 -11.76
N ALA A 178 10.00 5.69 -12.62
CA ALA A 178 10.52 5.21 -13.90
C ALA A 178 11.49 4.02 -13.72
N LYS A 179 12.40 4.10 -12.75
CA LYS A 179 13.33 3.00 -12.44
C LYS A 179 12.59 1.72 -12.00
N HIS A 180 11.58 1.87 -11.13
CA HIS A 180 10.82 0.73 -10.62
C HIS A 180 9.93 0.11 -11.68
N LEU A 181 9.37 0.90 -12.60
CA LEU A 181 8.63 0.37 -13.74
C LEU A 181 9.53 -0.44 -14.67
N VAL A 182 10.71 0.07 -15.01
CA VAL A 182 11.70 -0.67 -15.82
C VAL A 182 12.13 -1.97 -15.11
N TYR A 183 12.39 -1.91 -13.81
CA TYR A 183 12.74 -3.10 -13.03
C TYR A 183 11.61 -4.14 -13.07
N THR A 184 10.37 -3.72 -12.81
CA THR A 184 9.20 -4.61 -12.77
C THR A 184 8.90 -5.18 -14.16
N GLU A 185 9.05 -4.39 -15.24
CA GLU A 185 8.92 -4.85 -16.63
C GLU A 185 9.92 -5.98 -16.93
N ASN A 186 11.19 -5.78 -16.57
CA ASN A 186 12.22 -6.79 -16.76
C ASN A 186 11.98 -8.03 -15.89
N TYR A 187 11.50 -7.84 -14.66
CA TYR A 187 11.19 -8.95 -13.77
C TYR A 187 10.03 -9.80 -14.31
N LEU A 188 9.00 -9.19 -14.90
CA LEU A 188 7.86 -9.89 -15.52
C LEU A 188 8.21 -10.60 -16.83
N ASN A 189 9.43 -10.41 -17.38
CA ASN A 189 9.87 -11.05 -18.64
C ASN A 189 10.21 -12.55 -18.48
N HIS A 190 9.67 -13.23 -17.48
CA HIS A 190 9.82 -14.68 -17.30
C HIS A 190 8.71 -15.50 -17.97
N GLY A 191 7.72 -14.84 -18.59
CA GLY A 191 6.64 -15.49 -19.35
C GLY A 191 5.56 -16.19 -18.52
N LYS A 192 5.60 -16.07 -17.16
CA LYS A 192 4.59 -16.61 -16.26
C LYS A 192 3.40 -15.68 -16.16
N LYS A 193 2.30 -16.17 -15.57
CA LYS A 193 1.03 -15.44 -15.50
C LYS A 193 1.06 -14.29 -14.50
N TYR A 194 1.68 -14.48 -13.33
CA TYR A 194 1.74 -13.52 -12.23
C TYR A 194 3.19 -13.16 -11.91
N ILE A 195 3.41 -12.21 -11.01
CA ILE A 195 4.75 -11.66 -10.80
C ILE A 195 5.76 -12.69 -10.29
N TYR A 196 5.35 -13.65 -9.46
CA TYR A 196 6.25 -14.69 -8.94
C TYR A 196 6.13 -16.02 -9.69
N GLY A 197 4.97 -16.32 -10.30
CA GLY A 197 4.72 -17.60 -10.95
C GLY A 197 3.40 -17.67 -11.70
N ASP A 198 2.84 -18.86 -11.79
CA ASP A 198 1.56 -19.11 -12.47
C ASP A 198 0.37 -19.06 -11.49
N GLU A 199 0.61 -18.87 -10.20
CA GLU A 199 -0.40 -18.72 -9.17
C GLU A 199 -0.34 -17.32 -8.55
N TYR A 200 -1.52 -16.77 -8.19
CA TYR A 200 -1.64 -15.48 -7.52
C TYR A 200 -1.15 -15.57 -6.07
N THR A 201 -0.25 -14.69 -5.67
CA THR A 201 0.42 -14.73 -4.37
C THR A 201 0.34 -13.40 -3.62
N ALA A 202 0.94 -13.32 -2.41
CA ALA A 202 1.07 -12.09 -1.66
C ALA A 202 1.87 -11.01 -2.43
N ALA A 203 2.79 -11.41 -3.32
CA ALA A 203 3.51 -10.46 -4.17
C ALA A 203 2.57 -9.74 -5.14
N ASP A 204 1.58 -10.45 -5.69
CA ASP A 204 0.56 -9.84 -6.55
C ASP A 204 -0.40 -8.96 -5.74
N CYS A 205 -0.76 -9.37 -4.51
CA CYS A 205 -1.52 -8.53 -3.60
C CYS A 205 -0.84 -7.18 -3.32
N LEU A 206 0.50 -7.15 -3.28
CA LEU A 206 1.29 -5.93 -3.09
C LEU A 206 1.42 -5.12 -4.38
N LEU A 207 1.70 -5.77 -5.51
CA LEU A 207 1.93 -5.10 -6.79
C LEU A 207 0.65 -4.48 -7.37
N THR A 208 -0.47 -5.19 -7.32
CA THR A 208 -1.75 -4.74 -7.89
C THR A 208 -2.15 -3.32 -7.45
N PRO A 209 -2.21 -2.97 -6.15
CA PRO A 209 -2.58 -1.62 -5.74
C PRO A 209 -1.50 -0.57 -6.03
N LEU A 210 -0.23 -0.95 -6.20
CA LEU A 210 0.82 -0.04 -6.67
C LEU A 210 0.59 0.36 -8.13
N LEU A 211 0.32 -0.62 -9.00
CA LEU A 211 -0.01 -0.37 -10.41
C LEU A 211 -1.33 0.37 -10.56
N HIS A 212 -2.32 0.04 -9.71
CA HIS A 212 -3.57 0.80 -9.67
C HIS A 212 -3.31 2.27 -9.34
N ARG A 213 -2.43 2.57 -8.39
CA ARG A 213 -2.01 3.94 -8.08
C ARG A 213 -1.33 4.63 -9.26
N VAL A 214 -0.48 3.92 -10.00
CA VAL A 214 0.14 4.44 -11.24
C VAL A 214 -0.94 4.81 -12.27
N ASN A 215 -1.95 3.95 -12.45
CA ASN A 215 -3.06 4.19 -13.36
C ASN A 215 -3.95 5.38 -12.91
N GLU A 216 -4.30 5.48 -11.62
CA GLU A 216 -5.06 6.60 -11.05
C GLU A 216 -4.34 7.95 -11.23
N MET A 217 -3.03 7.94 -11.20
CA MET A 217 -2.21 9.14 -11.46
C MET A 217 -2.10 9.47 -12.95
N ARG A 218 -2.83 8.75 -13.82
CA ARG A 218 -2.93 8.93 -15.26
C ARG A 218 -1.62 8.72 -16.03
N PHE A 219 -0.77 7.82 -15.55
CA PHE A 219 0.39 7.35 -16.31
C PHE A 219 -0.03 6.24 -17.30
N HIS A 220 -1.00 6.56 -18.17
CA HIS A 220 -1.65 5.58 -19.04
C HIS A 220 -0.67 4.91 -20.03
N GLY A 221 0.39 5.60 -20.44
CA GLY A 221 1.43 5.02 -21.30
C GLY A 221 2.18 3.82 -20.69
N VAL A 222 2.04 3.59 -19.37
CA VAL A 222 2.60 2.38 -18.71
C VAL A 222 1.83 1.11 -19.11
N PHE A 223 0.55 1.25 -19.49
CA PHE A 223 -0.35 0.13 -19.74
C PHE A 223 -0.80 0.01 -21.19
N ASP A 224 -0.21 0.78 -22.13
CA ASP A 224 -0.54 0.73 -23.56
C ASP A 224 0.23 -0.36 -24.33
N GLY A 225 1.13 -1.07 -23.68
CA GLY A 225 1.92 -2.17 -24.24
C GLY A 225 3.09 -1.73 -25.15
N VAL A 226 3.33 -0.42 -25.28
CA VAL A 226 4.41 0.08 -26.14
C VAL A 226 5.75 0.09 -25.43
N GLU A 227 5.85 0.77 -24.29
CA GLU A 227 7.09 0.89 -23.52
C GLU A 227 7.26 -0.26 -22.51
N PHE A 228 6.14 -0.76 -21.93
CA PHE A 228 6.11 -1.78 -20.89
C PHE A 228 5.16 -2.95 -21.27
N PRO A 229 5.50 -3.79 -22.26
CA PRO A 229 4.61 -4.85 -22.75
C PRO A 229 4.28 -5.93 -21.72
N ASN A 230 5.24 -6.33 -20.87
CA ASN A 230 5.00 -7.34 -19.85
C ASN A 230 4.13 -6.78 -18.71
N LEU A 231 4.34 -5.52 -18.31
CA LEU A 231 3.50 -4.83 -17.34
C LEU A 231 2.06 -4.65 -17.85
N SER A 232 1.89 -4.28 -19.12
CA SER A 232 0.57 -4.19 -19.76
C SER A 232 -0.15 -5.54 -19.75
N LYS A 233 0.54 -6.61 -20.16
CA LYS A 233 0.00 -7.97 -20.13
C LYS A 233 -0.38 -8.42 -18.71
N TYR A 234 0.48 -8.12 -17.73
CA TYR A 234 0.18 -8.41 -16.32
C TYR A 234 -1.05 -7.63 -15.85
N TRP A 235 -1.15 -6.34 -16.19
CA TRP A 235 -2.28 -5.48 -15.85
C TRP A 235 -3.62 -6.01 -16.39
N ASP A 236 -3.62 -6.53 -17.62
CA ASP A 236 -4.80 -7.15 -18.23
C ASP A 236 -5.17 -8.50 -17.60
N THR A 237 -4.26 -9.09 -16.82
CA THR A 237 -4.44 -10.41 -16.19
C THR A 237 -5.07 -10.32 -14.79
N ILE A 238 -4.83 -9.21 -14.06
CA ILE A 238 -5.23 -9.02 -12.66
C ILE A 238 -6.58 -8.35 -12.46
#